data_e776a58dc2517cebd73fa4d0cea62434
#
_entry.id   e776a58dc2517cebd73fa4d0cea62434
#
_cell.length_a   1.000
_cell.length_b   1.000
_cell.length_c   1.000
_cell.angle_alpha   90.00
_cell.angle_beta   90.00
_cell.angle_gamma   90.00
#
_symmetry.space_group_name_H-M   'P 1'
#
loop_
_entity.id
_entity.type
_entity.pdbx_description
1 polymer ?
#
loop_
_entity_poly.entity_id
_entity_poly.type
_entity_poly.pdbx_seq_one_letter_code
_entity_poly.pdbx_strand_id
1 'polypeptide(L)'
;MTEHYEVTVVGGGPAGLTAALYTTRLGHKTAVINRGGGRAAMMLDTHNVIGVTEEVSGNEFLQTAVEQVKSYGADYYQDLVVDIDQTDDGYRLTAGDTEVTSEHVVLATGFSDERPDPPLPRTGRGLHWCLHCDAYMFVDEPVFVMGTDDSAAHVAMIMLNFTSDVDLLTRGEEPEWSEETAALLESHPIEVVHEEIVGMEKDDDGWLTAFVFEDGTIEEYRGGFPMYGSDYNTDLAESLGVERNDDGTIAVDDHGRTNVDGVYAVGDVTPGHNQIPTAMGEGARCGIGNHYDLRAFPRSAEEIEEQGPVTEADVPGISEELLRHAVAHEGHAGGARNDRVATGDD
;
A
#
# COMPACT_ATOMS: atom_id res chain seq x y z
N MET A 1 -3.76 13.20 28.17
CA MET A 1 -4.44 11.87 28.27
C MET A 1 -4.16 11.19 26.96
N THR A 2 -3.69 9.95 27.00
CA THR A 2 -3.46 9.14 25.79
C THR A 2 -4.81 8.85 25.16
N GLU A 3 -4.96 9.10 23.87
CA GLU A 3 -6.20 8.85 23.14
C GLU A 3 -6.34 7.36 22.89
N HIS A 4 -7.56 6.82 23.04
CA HIS A 4 -7.85 5.39 22.85
C HIS A 4 -8.70 5.20 21.59
N TYR A 5 -8.34 4.19 20.78
CA TYR A 5 -9.01 3.80 19.55
C TYR A 5 -9.39 2.32 19.58
N GLU A 6 -10.47 1.94 18.90
CA GLU A 6 -10.77 0.53 18.64
C GLU A 6 -9.82 -0.01 17.55
N VAL A 7 -9.50 0.80 16.53
CA VAL A 7 -8.58 0.42 15.44
C VAL A 7 -7.58 1.54 15.16
N THR A 8 -6.30 1.21 15.18
CA THR A 8 -5.24 2.12 14.72
C THR A 8 -4.55 1.53 13.49
N VAL A 9 -4.57 2.28 12.39
CA VAL A 9 -3.93 1.90 11.12
C VAL A 9 -2.57 2.58 11.02
N VAL A 10 -1.52 1.79 10.82
CA VAL A 10 -0.14 2.26 10.63
C VAL A 10 0.19 2.24 9.14
N GLY A 11 0.21 3.41 8.54
CA GLY A 11 0.44 3.61 7.10
C GLY A 11 -0.80 4.14 6.37
N GLY A 12 -0.62 5.26 5.67
CA GLY A 12 -1.67 5.96 4.92
C GLY A 12 -1.58 5.74 3.41
N GLY A 13 -1.19 4.54 2.98
CA GLY A 13 -1.31 4.09 1.60
C GLY A 13 -2.74 3.65 1.24
N PRO A 14 -2.98 3.22 -0.01
CA PRO A 14 -4.33 2.80 -0.46
C PRO A 14 -4.97 1.72 0.41
N ALA A 15 -4.20 0.73 0.86
CA ALA A 15 -4.66 -0.34 1.74
C ALA A 15 -5.11 0.20 3.10
N GLY A 16 -4.22 0.94 3.79
CA GLY A 16 -4.50 1.47 5.13
C GLY A 16 -5.65 2.48 5.14
N LEU A 17 -5.70 3.40 4.17
CA LEU A 17 -6.81 4.35 4.06
C LEU A 17 -8.14 3.65 3.76
N THR A 18 -8.11 2.56 2.97
CA THR A 18 -9.33 1.78 2.74
C THR A 18 -9.75 1.01 3.99
N ALA A 19 -8.84 0.39 4.72
CA ALA A 19 -9.14 -0.25 5.99
C ALA A 19 -9.77 0.75 6.98
N ALA A 20 -9.16 1.93 7.15
CA ALA A 20 -9.67 3.00 8.00
C ALA A 20 -11.06 3.50 7.55
N LEU A 21 -11.29 3.63 6.25
CA LEU A 21 -12.60 4.02 5.73
C LEU A 21 -13.69 3.01 6.12
N TYR A 22 -13.39 1.71 6.00
CA TYR A 22 -14.35 0.66 6.35
C TYR A 22 -14.59 0.60 7.86
N THR A 23 -13.54 0.58 8.69
CA THR A 23 -13.70 0.52 10.15
C THR A 23 -14.49 1.73 10.68
N THR A 24 -14.14 2.95 10.23
CA THR A 24 -14.85 4.17 10.64
C THR A 24 -16.32 4.15 10.22
N ARG A 25 -16.62 3.77 8.97
CA ARG A 25 -18.02 3.68 8.48
C ARG A 25 -18.82 2.57 9.12
N LEU A 26 -18.17 1.55 9.66
CA LEU A 26 -18.79 0.49 10.44
C LEU A 26 -18.94 0.83 11.93
N GLY A 27 -18.55 2.05 12.34
CA GLY A 27 -18.83 2.62 13.65
C GLY A 27 -17.69 2.53 14.65
N HIS A 28 -16.50 2.07 14.24
CA HIS A 28 -15.34 1.97 15.12
C HIS A 28 -14.58 3.28 15.19
N LYS A 29 -14.15 3.65 16.40
CA LYS A 29 -13.25 4.79 16.60
C LYS A 29 -11.87 4.44 16.02
N THR A 30 -11.53 5.07 14.90
CA THR A 30 -10.36 4.72 14.08
C THR A 30 -9.36 5.87 14.01
N ALA A 31 -8.06 5.54 14.15
CA ALA A 31 -6.96 6.44 13.83
C ALA A 31 -6.14 5.91 12.65
N VAL A 32 -5.55 6.82 11.88
CA VAL A 32 -4.50 6.53 10.92
C VAL A 32 -3.25 7.30 11.32
N ILE A 33 -2.13 6.60 11.48
CA ILE A 33 -0.83 7.23 11.72
C ILE A 33 0.05 6.98 10.48
N ASN A 34 0.46 8.05 9.81
CA ASN A 34 1.19 7.96 8.55
C ASN A 34 2.36 8.94 8.48
N ARG A 35 3.55 8.42 8.22
CA ARG A 35 4.75 9.25 8.02
C ARG A 35 4.70 10.14 6.77
N GLY A 36 3.81 9.84 5.84
CA GLY A 36 3.79 10.42 4.50
C GLY A 36 4.70 9.66 3.52
N GLY A 37 4.63 10.02 2.25
CA GLY A 37 5.36 9.34 1.18
C GLY A 37 4.80 7.97 0.85
N GLY A 38 5.65 7.04 0.45
CA GLY A 38 5.29 5.69 0.01
C GLY A 38 5.14 5.59 -1.52
N ARG A 39 5.01 4.34 -2.02
CA ARG A 39 5.03 4.08 -3.48
C ARG A 39 3.94 4.81 -4.23
N ALA A 40 2.70 4.78 -3.73
CA ALA A 40 1.59 5.47 -4.37
C ALA A 40 1.82 6.99 -4.47
N ALA A 41 2.48 7.62 -3.50
CA ALA A 41 2.79 9.05 -3.52
C ALA A 41 3.82 9.44 -4.60
N MET A 42 4.64 8.48 -5.06
CA MET A 42 5.67 8.72 -6.09
C MET A 42 5.10 8.75 -7.52
N MET A 43 3.87 8.29 -7.73
CA MET A 43 3.26 8.28 -9.05
C MET A 43 2.99 9.70 -9.54
N LEU A 44 3.46 10.02 -10.75
CA LEU A 44 3.18 11.30 -11.41
C LEU A 44 1.74 11.34 -11.91
N ASP A 45 1.27 10.23 -12.42
CA ASP A 45 -0.03 10.01 -13.05
C ASP A 45 -0.61 8.67 -12.58
N THR A 46 -1.92 8.45 -12.75
CA THR A 46 -2.60 7.22 -12.31
C THR A 46 -3.28 6.57 -13.52
N HIS A 47 -2.74 5.46 -14.01
CA HIS A 47 -3.22 4.86 -15.26
C HIS A 47 -4.14 3.64 -15.09
N ASN A 48 -4.00 2.88 -13.99
CA ASN A 48 -4.63 1.58 -13.83
C ASN A 48 -5.60 1.48 -12.64
N VAL A 49 -6.11 2.62 -12.16
CA VAL A 49 -7.14 2.68 -11.12
C VAL A 49 -8.46 3.13 -11.74
N ILE A 50 -9.40 2.19 -11.85
CA ILE A 50 -10.70 2.49 -12.48
C ILE A 50 -11.43 3.62 -11.73
N GLY A 51 -11.93 4.59 -12.47
CA GLY A 51 -12.63 5.76 -11.91
C GLY A 51 -11.69 6.91 -11.50
N VAL A 52 -10.39 6.74 -11.62
CA VAL A 52 -9.38 7.81 -11.47
C VAL A 52 -8.86 8.17 -12.86
N THR A 53 -8.82 9.47 -13.18
CA THR A 53 -8.32 9.93 -14.47
C THR A 53 -6.79 10.04 -14.47
N GLU A 54 -6.19 9.98 -15.67
CA GLU A 54 -4.73 9.98 -15.83
C GLU A 54 -4.04 11.26 -15.34
N GLU A 55 -4.78 12.37 -15.23
CA GLU A 55 -4.22 13.63 -14.72
C GLU A 55 -4.04 13.63 -13.19
N VAL A 56 -4.59 12.64 -12.49
CA VAL A 56 -4.51 12.56 -11.03
C VAL A 56 -3.19 11.93 -10.61
N SER A 57 -2.35 12.72 -9.97
CA SER A 57 -1.12 12.22 -9.35
C SER A 57 -1.40 11.33 -8.13
N GLY A 58 -0.44 10.50 -7.76
CA GLY A 58 -0.53 9.68 -6.56
C GLY A 58 -0.73 10.49 -5.28
N ASN A 59 -0.12 11.67 -5.18
CA ASN A 59 -0.33 12.56 -4.05
C ASN A 59 -1.77 13.12 -3.99
N GLU A 60 -2.35 13.54 -5.11
CA GLU A 60 -3.74 14.02 -5.17
C GLU A 60 -4.73 12.89 -4.86
N PHE A 61 -4.46 11.68 -5.37
CA PHE A 61 -5.24 10.48 -5.05
C PHE A 61 -5.24 10.20 -3.54
N LEU A 62 -4.05 10.18 -2.90
CA LEU A 62 -3.92 9.94 -1.46
C LEU A 62 -4.53 11.07 -0.63
N GLN A 63 -4.35 12.32 -1.03
CA GLN A 63 -4.96 13.45 -0.34
C GLN A 63 -6.49 13.36 -0.36
N THR A 64 -7.09 13.05 -1.51
CA THR A 64 -8.53 12.84 -1.64
C THR A 64 -9.01 11.71 -0.72
N ALA A 65 -8.25 10.59 -0.65
CA ALA A 65 -8.58 9.47 0.22
C ALA A 65 -8.47 9.84 1.71
N VAL A 66 -7.45 10.60 2.12
CA VAL A 66 -7.31 11.12 3.50
C VAL A 66 -8.48 12.02 3.87
N GLU A 67 -8.86 12.97 2.99
CA GLU A 67 -10.02 13.84 3.21
C GLU A 67 -11.31 13.03 3.36
N GLN A 68 -11.49 11.99 2.55
CA GLN A 68 -12.63 11.10 2.64
C GLN A 68 -12.67 10.36 3.99
N VAL A 69 -11.56 9.75 4.42
CA VAL A 69 -11.49 9.02 5.70
C VAL A 69 -11.76 9.95 6.87
N LYS A 70 -11.16 11.14 6.89
CA LYS A 70 -11.40 12.18 7.90
C LYS A 70 -12.85 12.67 7.91
N SER A 71 -13.47 12.79 6.75
CA SER A 71 -14.88 13.22 6.65
C SER A 71 -15.85 12.24 7.30
N TYR A 72 -15.47 10.98 7.47
CA TYR A 72 -16.23 9.97 8.22
C TYR A 72 -15.88 9.90 9.71
N GLY A 73 -14.91 10.70 10.19
CA GLY A 73 -14.59 10.84 11.61
C GLY A 73 -13.36 10.06 12.07
N ALA A 74 -12.55 9.55 11.16
CA ALA A 74 -11.25 9.01 11.56
C ALA A 74 -10.28 10.13 11.92
N ASP A 75 -9.51 9.94 12.98
CA ASP A 75 -8.37 10.79 13.29
C ASP A 75 -7.18 10.45 12.39
N TYR A 76 -6.46 11.46 11.94
CA TYR A 76 -5.31 11.29 11.07
C TYR A 76 -4.11 12.06 11.63
N TYR A 77 -3.06 11.32 11.96
CA TYR A 77 -1.79 11.83 12.46
C TYR A 77 -0.71 11.70 11.39
N GLN A 78 -0.07 12.82 11.07
CA GLN A 78 1.10 12.79 10.19
C GLN A 78 2.35 12.61 11.03
N ASP A 79 2.67 11.35 11.34
CA ASP A 79 3.79 10.98 12.20
C ASP A 79 4.31 9.58 11.84
N LEU A 80 5.48 9.20 12.35
CA LEU A 80 6.10 7.90 12.15
C LEU A 80 5.94 7.05 13.42
N VAL A 81 5.21 5.94 13.32
CA VAL A 81 5.18 4.93 14.40
C VAL A 81 6.57 4.29 14.49
N VAL A 82 7.17 4.40 15.64
CA VAL A 82 8.53 3.87 15.92
C VAL A 82 8.49 2.65 16.84
N ASP A 83 7.40 2.46 17.56
CA ASP A 83 7.25 1.35 18.49
C ASP A 83 5.78 0.98 18.72
N ILE A 84 5.53 -0.32 18.95
CA ILE A 84 4.22 -0.88 19.30
C ILE A 84 4.42 -1.89 20.43
N ASP A 85 3.90 -1.56 21.61
CA ASP A 85 3.92 -2.43 22.78
C ASP A 85 2.55 -3.11 22.96
N GLN A 86 2.55 -4.42 23.23
CA GLN A 86 1.35 -5.11 23.68
C GLN A 86 1.06 -4.75 25.15
N THR A 87 -0.20 -4.53 25.49
CA THR A 87 -0.70 -4.19 26.83
C THR A 87 -1.78 -5.19 27.26
N ASP A 88 -2.29 -5.07 28.49
CA ASP A 88 -3.36 -5.96 28.97
C ASP A 88 -4.68 -5.76 28.20
N ASP A 89 -4.91 -4.54 27.65
CA ASP A 89 -6.14 -4.14 26.95
C ASP A 89 -5.92 -3.85 25.45
N GLY A 90 -4.90 -4.41 24.82
CA GLY A 90 -4.58 -4.20 23.41
C GLY A 90 -3.15 -3.73 23.18
N TYR A 91 -2.96 -2.59 22.53
CA TYR A 91 -1.67 -2.09 22.08
C TYR A 91 -1.46 -0.62 22.42
N ARG A 92 -0.20 -0.25 22.68
CA ARG A 92 0.24 1.14 22.75
C ARG A 92 1.16 1.42 21.58
N LEU A 93 0.85 2.47 20.81
CA LEU A 93 1.65 2.91 19.68
C LEU A 93 2.33 4.24 20.02
N THR A 94 3.63 4.30 19.78
CA THR A 94 4.45 5.52 19.94
C THR A 94 4.86 6.05 18.58
N ALA A 95 4.54 7.33 18.33
CA ALA A 95 4.86 8.01 17.07
C ALA A 95 5.33 9.43 17.38
N GLY A 96 6.63 9.69 17.34
CA GLY A 96 7.20 10.98 17.74
C GLY A 96 6.77 11.43 19.13
N ASP A 97 6.05 12.54 19.22
CA ASP A 97 5.44 13.03 20.47
C ASP A 97 4.00 12.50 20.68
N THR A 98 3.48 11.71 19.75
CA THR A 98 2.14 11.14 19.79
C THR A 98 2.16 9.75 20.41
N GLU A 99 1.33 9.52 21.42
CA GLU A 99 1.08 8.21 22.00
C GLU A 99 -0.42 7.91 21.98
N VAL A 100 -0.79 6.76 21.43
CA VAL A 100 -2.18 6.28 21.39
C VAL A 100 -2.26 4.84 21.90
N THR A 101 -3.45 4.44 22.40
CA THR A 101 -3.75 3.05 22.69
C THR A 101 -4.83 2.54 21.73
N SER A 102 -4.80 1.24 21.42
CA SER A 102 -5.70 0.64 20.45
C SER A 102 -6.05 -0.79 20.82
N GLU A 103 -7.28 -1.22 20.57
CA GLU A 103 -7.65 -2.64 20.70
C GLU A 103 -7.04 -3.44 19.55
N HIS A 104 -7.16 -2.96 18.32
CA HIS A 104 -6.59 -3.56 17.12
C HIS A 104 -5.60 -2.64 16.41
N VAL A 105 -4.59 -3.24 15.78
CA VAL A 105 -3.60 -2.56 14.96
C VAL A 105 -3.60 -3.14 13.55
N VAL A 106 -3.65 -2.27 12.54
CA VAL A 106 -3.52 -2.65 11.12
C VAL A 106 -2.20 -2.14 10.57
N LEU A 107 -1.29 -3.05 10.25
CA LEU A 107 -0.01 -2.75 9.62
C LEU A 107 -0.20 -2.62 8.10
N ALA A 108 -0.12 -1.41 7.59
CA ALA A 108 -0.22 -1.07 6.16
C ALA A 108 1.05 -0.35 5.69
N THR A 109 2.19 -0.86 6.14
CA THR A 109 3.52 -0.23 6.04
C THR A 109 4.15 -0.35 4.66
N GLY A 110 3.68 -1.30 3.82
CA GLY A 110 4.14 -1.51 2.47
C GLY A 110 5.61 -1.93 2.36
N PHE A 111 6.26 -1.57 1.25
CA PHE A 111 7.68 -1.83 1.00
C PHE A 111 8.35 -0.65 0.30
N SER A 112 9.66 -0.73 0.16
CA SER A 112 10.48 0.18 -0.63
C SER A 112 11.13 -0.60 -1.77
N ASP A 113 11.13 -0.05 -3.00
CA ASP A 113 11.88 -0.63 -4.10
C ASP A 113 13.38 -0.50 -3.81
N GLU A 114 14.13 -1.59 -3.96
CA GLU A 114 15.58 -1.55 -3.93
C GLU A 114 16.10 -0.78 -5.14
N ARG A 115 17.09 0.06 -4.90
CA ARG A 115 17.61 0.96 -5.93
C ARG A 115 19.00 0.54 -6.36
N PRO A 116 19.35 0.73 -7.65
CA PRO A 116 20.71 0.51 -8.08
C PRO A 116 21.68 1.41 -7.30
N ASP A 117 22.89 0.94 -7.07
CA ASP A 117 23.98 1.72 -6.47
C ASP A 117 25.06 2.04 -7.54
N PRO A 118 25.36 3.29 -7.83
CA PRO A 118 24.72 4.51 -7.31
C PRO A 118 23.28 4.69 -7.81
N PRO A 119 22.42 5.37 -7.02
CA PRO A 119 21.03 5.57 -7.40
C PRO A 119 20.87 6.34 -8.69
N LEU A 120 20.05 5.85 -9.60
CA LEU A 120 19.69 6.54 -10.82
C LEU A 120 18.48 7.45 -10.59
N PRO A 121 18.56 8.75 -10.88
CA PRO A 121 17.41 9.65 -10.84
C PRO A 121 16.45 9.34 -11.99
N ARG A 122 15.30 10.00 -12.06
CA ARG A 122 14.29 9.91 -13.13
C ARG A 122 13.16 8.91 -12.87
N THR A 123 12.88 8.59 -11.60
CA THR A 123 11.65 7.88 -11.25
C THR A 123 10.43 8.59 -11.84
N GLY A 124 9.60 7.85 -12.58
CA GLY A 124 8.43 8.34 -13.32
C GLY A 124 8.75 9.17 -14.58
N ARG A 125 10.05 9.30 -14.95
CA ARG A 125 10.50 10.01 -16.16
C ARG A 125 11.58 9.20 -16.88
N GLY A 126 11.25 7.94 -17.18
CA GLY A 126 12.12 6.99 -17.84
C GLY A 126 12.58 5.84 -16.93
N LEU A 127 12.50 5.98 -15.59
CA LEU A 127 12.70 4.89 -14.64
C LEU A 127 11.36 4.55 -13.98
N HIS A 128 10.86 3.35 -14.24
CA HIS A 128 9.55 2.87 -13.84
C HIS A 128 9.68 1.59 -13.01
N TRP A 129 8.96 1.51 -11.88
CA TRP A 129 9.10 0.42 -10.91
C TRP A 129 7.99 -0.63 -11.00
N CYS A 130 7.09 -0.48 -11.95
CA CYS A 130 5.93 -1.36 -12.10
C CYS A 130 5.68 -1.68 -13.57
N LEU A 131 6.09 -2.86 -14.00
CA LEU A 131 5.83 -3.35 -15.35
C LEU A 131 4.34 -3.28 -15.72
N HIS A 132 3.47 -3.82 -14.87
CA HIS A 132 2.03 -3.89 -15.13
C HIS A 132 1.32 -2.53 -15.11
N CYS A 133 1.98 -1.50 -14.57
CA CYS A 133 1.47 -0.13 -14.58
C CYS A 133 1.81 0.57 -15.90
N ASP A 134 3.05 0.43 -16.36
CA ASP A 134 3.66 1.38 -17.29
C ASP A 134 4.13 0.76 -18.61
N ALA A 135 4.20 -0.58 -18.75
CA ALA A 135 4.71 -1.22 -19.96
C ALA A 135 4.02 -0.75 -21.27
N TYR A 136 2.72 -0.46 -21.21
CA TYR A 136 1.97 0.02 -22.38
C TYR A 136 2.44 1.40 -22.89
N MET A 137 3.14 2.18 -22.06
CA MET A 137 3.69 3.49 -22.43
C MET A 137 4.89 3.34 -23.39
N PHE A 138 5.48 2.15 -23.44
CA PHE A 138 6.68 1.83 -24.21
C PHE A 138 6.41 0.97 -25.44
N VAL A 139 5.19 0.99 -25.95
CA VAL A 139 4.84 0.23 -27.17
C VAL A 139 5.63 0.78 -28.35
N ASP A 140 6.40 -0.12 -29.00
CA ASP A 140 7.25 0.18 -30.17
C ASP A 140 8.36 1.22 -29.88
N GLU A 141 8.82 1.31 -28.62
CA GLU A 141 9.87 2.21 -28.15
C GLU A 141 11.09 1.39 -27.63
N PRO A 142 12.32 1.94 -27.69
CA PRO A 142 13.49 1.31 -27.11
C PRO A 142 13.41 1.36 -25.57
N VAL A 143 13.54 0.20 -24.94
CA VAL A 143 13.43 0.05 -23.49
C VAL A 143 14.58 -0.75 -22.90
N PHE A 144 14.85 -0.49 -21.63
CA PHE A 144 15.78 -1.31 -20.85
C PHE A 144 15.08 -1.98 -19.66
N VAL A 145 15.62 -3.10 -19.23
CA VAL A 145 15.40 -3.68 -17.90
C VAL A 145 16.73 -3.76 -17.20
N MET A 146 16.80 -3.42 -15.90
CA MET A 146 18.03 -3.50 -15.13
C MET A 146 17.94 -4.54 -14.03
N GLY A 147 18.97 -5.33 -13.87
CA GLY A 147 19.13 -6.31 -12.81
C GLY A 147 19.90 -7.53 -13.29
N THR A 148 20.19 -8.44 -12.37
CA THR A 148 21.05 -9.60 -12.60
C THR A 148 20.37 -10.93 -12.24
N ASP A 149 19.16 -10.90 -11.70
CA ASP A 149 18.41 -12.07 -11.26
C ASP A 149 17.42 -12.61 -12.30
N ASP A 150 16.79 -13.74 -11.99
CA ASP A 150 15.76 -14.35 -12.83
C ASP A 150 14.58 -13.39 -13.08
N SER A 151 14.24 -12.53 -12.11
CA SER A 151 13.12 -11.58 -12.24
C SER A 151 13.38 -10.54 -13.32
N ALA A 152 14.58 -9.93 -13.31
CA ALA A 152 14.99 -8.98 -14.32
C ALA A 152 14.97 -9.59 -15.72
N ALA A 153 15.54 -10.77 -15.88
CA ALA A 153 15.55 -11.50 -17.15
C ALA A 153 14.13 -11.81 -17.65
N HIS A 154 13.23 -12.26 -16.77
CA HIS A 154 11.84 -12.51 -17.13
C HIS A 154 11.09 -11.24 -17.52
N VAL A 155 11.32 -10.13 -16.81
CA VAL A 155 10.70 -8.83 -17.14
C VAL A 155 11.18 -8.35 -18.52
N ALA A 156 12.47 -8.51 -18.87
CA ALA A 156 12.97 -8.20 -20.21
C ALA A 156 12.25 -9.03 -21.29
N MET A 157 12.08 -10.35 -21.07
CA MET A 157 11.34 -11.20 -22.01
C MET A 157 9.85 -10.83 -22.09
N ILE A 158 9.22 -10.42 -20.98
CA ILE A 158 7.83 -9.97 -20.98
C ILE A 158 7.66 -8.68 -21.80
N MET A 159 8.65 -7.77 -21.76
CA MET A 159 8.63 -6.53 -22.54
C MET A 159 8.54 -6.74 -24.03
N LEU A 160 8.97 -7.91 -24.56
CA LEU A 160 8.80 -8.28 -25.98
C LEU A 160 7.33 -8.38 -26.43
N ASN A 161 6.37 -8.37 -25.50
CA ASN A 161 4.96 -8.23 -25.85
C ASN A 161 4.57 -6.79 -26.23
N PHE A 162 5.43 -5.80 -25.97
CA PHE A 162 5.18 -4.38 -26.16
C PHE A 162 6.11 -3.75 -27.20
N THR A 163 7.35 -4.18 -27.25
CA THR A 163 8.38 -3.70 -28.20
C THR A 163 9.35 -4.81 -28.54
N SER A 164 9.98 -4.71 -29.72
CA SER A 164 11.08 -5.61 -30.14
C SER A 164 12.46 -5.10 -29.77
N ASP A 165 12.55 -3.90 -29.18
CA ASP A 165 13.79 -3.20 -28.85
C ASP A 165 13.96 -3.17 -27.33
N VAL A 166 14.57 -4.25 -26.79
CA VAL A 166 14.68 -4.51 -25.35
C VAL A 166 16.10 -4.91 -24.99
N ASP A 167 16.75 -4.13 -24.11
CA ASP A 167 18.03 -4.46 -23.53
C ASP A 167 17.91 -4.84 -22.05
N LEU A 168 18.75 -5.80 -21.63
CA LEU A 168 18.91 -6.18 -20.24
C LEU A 168 20.27 -5.68 -19.73
N LEU A 169 20.25 -4.68 -18.86
CA LEU A 169 21.44 -3.99 -18.36
C LEU A 169 21.88 -4.57 -17.01
N THR A 170 23.08 -5.15 -16.93
CA THR A 170 23.64 -5.67 -15.67
C THR A 170 24.50 -4.67 -14.92
N ARG A 171 24.86 -3.54 -15.55
CA ARG A 171 25.67 -2.46 -14.96
C ARG A 171 27.01 -2.92 -14.38
N GLY A 172 27.72 -3.77 -15.08
CA GLY A 172 29.01 -4.30 -14.63
C GLY A 172 28.93 -5.44 -13.62
N GLU A 173 27.74 -5.80 -13.17
CA GLU A 173 27.52 -6.90 -12.24
C GLU A 173 27.46 -8.24 -12.98
N GLU A 174 27.90 -9.31 -12.32
CA GLU A 174 27.79 -10.67 -12.87
C GLU A 174 26.34 -11.15 -12.78
N PRO A 175 25.80 -11.76 -13.84
CA PRO A 175 24.45 -12.35 -13.81
C PRO A 175 24.31 -13.44 -12.74
N GLU A 176 23.18 -13.39 -12.01
CA GLU A 176 22.81 -14.34 -10.97
C GLU A 176 21.60 -15.23 -11.39
N TRP A 177 21.07 -15.05 -12.58
CA TRP A 177 19.96 -15.87 -13.08
C TRP A 177 20.35 -17.33 -13.29
N SER A 178 19.37 -18.21 -13.20
CA SER A 178 19.52 -19.66 -13.34
C SER A 178 19.97 -20.06 -14.78
N GLU A 179 20.53 -21.28 -14.91
CA GLU A 179 20.87 -21.85 -16.23
C GLU A 179 19.64 -21.97 -17.17
N GLU A 180 18.45 -22.21 -16.59
CA GLU A 180 17.19 -22.25 -17.34
C GLU A 180 16.83 -20.89 -17.91
N THR A 181 16.94 -19.83 -17.09
CA THR A 181 16.70 -18.45 -17.51
C THR A 181 17.73 -17.97 -18.54
N ALA A 182 19.00 -18.31 -18.36
CA ALA A 182 20.05 -18.02 -19.35
C ALA A 182 19.71 -18.62 -20.72
N ALA A 183 19.29 -19.88 -20.78
CA ALA A 183 18.90 -20.55 -22.02
C ALA A 183 17.64 -19.93 -22.66
N LEU A 184 16.72 -19.42 -21.85
CA LEU A 184 15.56 -18.67 -22.34
C LEU A 184 15.98 -17.34 -22.94
N LEU A 185 16.84 -16.56 -22.25
CA LEU A 185 17.36 -15.30 -22.77
C LEU A 185 18.07 -15.46 -24.12
N GLU A 186 18.94 -16.48 -24.25
CA GLU A 186 19.64 -16.78 -25.52
C GLU A 186 18.66 -17.09 -26.67
N SER A 187 17.44 -17.55 -26.37
CA SER A 187 16.40 -17.87 -27.36
C SER A 187 15.47 -16.69 -27.68
N HIS A 188 15.65 -15.54 -27.03
CA HIS A 188 14.87 -14.32 -27.26
C HIS A 188 15.75 -13.21 -27.85
N PRO A 189 15.19 -12.29 -28.64
CA PRO A 189 15.93 -11.16 -29.22
C PRO A 189 16.14 -10.05 -28.18
N ILE A 190 16.91 -10.34 -27.15
CA ILE A 190 17.27 -9.40 -26.07
C ILE A 190 18.79 -9.25 -26.07
N GLU A 191 19.27 -8.02 -26.09
CA GLU A 191 20.68 -7.73 -25.89
C GLU A 191 20.98 -7.64 -24.39
N VAL A 192 22.03 -8.33 -23.94
CA VAL A 192 22.51 -8.24 -22.56
C VAL A 192 23.73 -7.31 -22.56
N VAL A 193 23.56 -6.13 -21.96
CA VAL A 193 24.57 -5.10 -21.88
C VAL A 193 25.22 -5.15 -20.50
N HIS A 194 26.52 -5.41 -20.46
CA HIS A 194 27.28 -5.57 -19.21
C HIS A 194 28.00 -4.30 -18.75
N GLU A 195 28.10 -3.31 -19.61
CA GLU A 195 28.83 -2.07 -19.36
C GLU A 195 28.19 -1.26 -18.22
N GLU A 196 29.04 -0.63 -17.40
CA GLU A 196 28.59 0.26 -16.32
C GLU A 196 28.03 1.57 -16.91
N ILE A 197 26.92 2.06 -16.32
CA ILE A 197 26.35 3.36 -16.68
C ILE A 197 27.09 4.46 -15.93
N VAL A 198 27.78 5.34 -16.67
CA VAL A 198 28.54 6.46 -16.12
C VAL A 198 27.84 7.81 -16.29
N GLY A 199 26.77 7.88 -17.07
CA GLY A 199 26.02 9.09 -17.30
C GLY A 199 24.65 8.86 -17.92
N MET A 200 23.86 9.94 -18.01
CA MET A 200 22.54 9.90 -18.66
C MET A 200 22.25 11.23 -19.33
N GLU A 201 21.53 11.18 -20.43
CA GLU A 201 20.96 12.32 -21.12
C GLU A 201 19.47 12.45 -20.84
N LYS A 202 18.93 13.64 -20.99
CA LYS A 202 17.52 13.96 -20.77
C LYS A 202 17.06 15.06 -21.69
N ASP A 203 15.78 15.05 -22.02
CA ASP A 203 15.13 16.13 -22.73
C ASP A 203 14.84 17.36 -21.83
N ASP A 204 14.23 18.40 -22.43
CA ASP A 204 13.88 19.65 -21.75
C ASP A 204 12.84 19.43 -20.61
N ASP A 205 11.99 18.42 -20.71
CA ASP A 205 10.99 18.04 -19.70
C ASP A 205 11.58 17.14 -18.61
N GLY A 206 12.83 16.75 -18.75
CA GLY A 206 13.59 15.94 -17.82
C GLY A 206 13.37 14.44 -17.95
N TRP A 207 12.78 13.94 -19.05
CA TRP A 207 12.72 12.52 -19.38
C TRP A 207 14.09 11.99 -19.74
N LEU A 208 14.35 10.73 -19.38
CA LEU A 208 15.51 10.00 -19.85
C LEU A 208 15.43 9.88 -21.38
N THR A 209 16.55 10.14 -22.06
CA THR A 209 16.69 9.96 -23.51
C THR A 209 17.81 9.00 -23.87
N ALA A 210 18.85 8.89 -23.05
CA ALA A 210 19.96 7.96 -23.28
C ALA A 210 20.74 7.64 -22.00
N PHE A 211 21.41 6.51 -21.98
CA PHE A 211 22.53 6.24 -21.07
C PHE A 211 23.89 6.38 -21.77
N VAL A 212 24.88 6.82 -20.99
CA VAL A 212 26.27 6.87 -21.39
C VAL A 212 27.00 5.75 -20.63
N PHE A 213 27.61 4.83 -21.32
CA PHE A 213 28.32 3.70 -20.78
C PHE A 213 29.84 3.98 -20.62
N GLU A 214 30.53 3.17 -19.80
CA GLU A 214 31.95 3.37 -19.46
C GLU A 214 32.85 3.30 -20.69
N ASP A 215 32.54 2.50 -21.69
CA ASP A 215 33.28 2.39 -22.96
C ASP A 215 33.08 3.60 -23.87
N GLY A 216 32.20 4.54 -23.51
CA GLY A 216 31.88 5.74 -24.26
C GLY A 216 30.70 5.57 -25.23
N THR A 217 30.06 4.41 -25.26
CA THR A 217 28.84 4.15 -26.02
C THR A 217 27.69 4.97 -25.44
N ILE A 218 26.81 5.47 -26.29
CA ILE A 218 25.57 6.17 -25.92
C ILE A 218 24.41 5.41 -26.56
N GLU A 219 23.51 4.86 -25.73
CA GLU A 219 22.35 4.15 -26.21
C GLU A 219 21.08 4.92 -25.82
N GLU A 220 20.18 5.08 -26.79
CA GLU A 220 18.93 5.82 -26.63
C GLU A 220 17.86 4.89 -26.05
N TYR A 221 17.20 5.33 -24.97
CA TYR A 221 16.06 4.63 -24.36
C TYR A 221 14.92 5.60 -24.06
N ARG A 222 13.70 5.17 -24.33
CA ARG A 222 12.51 5.89 -23.89
C ARG A 222 12.28 5.74 -22.39
N GLY A 223 12.65 4.61 -21.84
CA GLY A 223 12.59 4.30 -20.41
C GLY A 223 12.74 2.80 -20.16
N GLY A 224 12.54 2.40 -18.91
CA GLY A 224 12.63 0.98 -18.53
C GLY A 224 12.46 0.73 -17.05
N PHE A 225 12.75 -0.51 -16.63
CA PHE A 225 12.36 -1.07 -15.36
C PHE A 225 13.59 -1.57 -14.57
N PRO A 226 14.01 -0.85 -13.51
CA PRO A 226 14.96 -1.38 -12.53
C PRO A 226 14.29 -2.48 -11.70
N MET A 227 14.91 -3.68 -11.71
CA MET A 227 14.41 -4.89 -11.03
C MET A 227 15.45 -5.38 -10.04
N TYR A 228 15.59 -4.68 -8.90
CA TYR A 228 16.58 -4.99 -7.87
C TYR A 228 15.96 -5.62 -6.61
N GLY A 229 14.64 -5.79 -6.59
CA GLY A 229 13.94 -6.35 -5.45
C GLY A 229 13.13 -5.33 -4.64
N SER A 230 12.66 -5.79 -3.51
CA SER A 230 11.78 -5.04 -2.60
C SER A 230 12.18 -5.29 -1.15
N ASP A 231 12.31 -4.22 -0.39
CA ASP A 231 12.54 -4.25 1.06
C ASP A 231 11.22 -3.98 1.80
N TYR A 232 10.67 -5.02 2.42
CA TYR A 232 9.39 -4.94 3.12
C TYR A 232 9.53 -4.26 4.48
N ASN A 233 8.67 -3.28 4.78
CA ASN A 233 8.69 -2.55 6.04
C ASN A 233 8.05 -3.38 7.17
N THR A 234 8.75 -4.41 7.65
CA THR A 234 8.26 -5.40 8.62
C THR A 234 8.76 -5.20 10.05
N ASP A 235 9.60 -4.21 10.34
CA ASP A 235 10.23 -4.01 11.65
C ASP A 235 9.22 -3.99 12.81
N LEU A 236 8.09 -3.29 12.64
CA LEU A 236 7.02 -3.24 13.64
C LEU A 236 6.31 -4.59 13.80
N ALA A 237 6.15 -5.35 12.72
CA ALA A 237 5.56 -6.69 12.75
C ALA A 237 6.49 -7.65 13.50
N GLU A 238 7.79 -7.58 13.23
CA GLU A 238 8.81 -8.41 13.87
C GLU A 238 8.88 -8.15 15.38
N SER A 239 8.81 -6.88 15.80
CA SER A 239 8.82 -6.51 17.23
C SER A 239 7.61 -7.09 17.99
N LEU A 240 6.50 -7.32 17.32
CA LEU A 240 5.29 -7.93 17.86
C LEU A 240 5.28 -9.48 17.76
N GLY A 241 6.29 -10.09 17.14
CA GLY A 241 6.33 -11.54 16.91
C GLY A 241 5.39 -12.02 15.80
N VAL A 242 5.07 -11.15 14.86
CA VAL A 242 4.27 -11.51 13.68
C VAL A 242 5.09 -12.38 12.73
N GLU A 243 4.49 -13.47 12.26
CA GLU A 243 5.12 -14.41 11.34
C GLU A 243 5.23 -13.83 9.92
N ARG A 244 6.32 -14.21 9.24
CA ARG A 244 6.59 -13.85 7.83
C ARG A 244 6.68 -15.09 6.96
N ASN A 245 6.36 -14.91 5.68
CA ASN A 245 6.60 -15.89 4.64
C ASN A 245 8.07 -15.91 4.21
N ASP A 246 8.46 -16.93 3.46
CA ASP A 246 9.83 -17.09 2.96
C ASP A 246 10.27 -15.94 2.02
N ASP A 247 9.33 -15.25 1.38
CA ASP A 247 9.56 -14.09 0.52
C ASP A 247 9.68 -12.76 1.30
N GLY A 248 9.61 -12.80 2.62
CA GLY A 248 9.73 -11.64 3.50
C GLY A 248 8.42 -10.90 3.78
N THR A 249 7.32 -11.25 3.12
CA THR A 249 6.01 -10.65 3.36
C THR A 249 5.40 -11.12 4.69
N ILE A 250 4.49 -10.33 5.27
CA ILE A 250 3.77 -10.71 6.50
C ILE A 250 2.75 -11.81 6.17
N ALA A 251 2.77 -12.90 6.95
CA ALA A 251 1.81 -13.98 6.83
C ALA A 251 0.43 -13.55 7.37
N VAL A 252 -0.62 -13.68 6.55
CA VAL A 252 -1.99 -13.27 6.90
C VAL A 252 -3.02 -14.25 6.36
N ASP A 253 -4.21 -14.24 6.98
CA ASP A 253 -5.40 -14.89 6.43
C ASP A 253 -6.13 -14.01 5.37
N ASP A 254 -7.26 -14.50 4.86
CA ASP A 254 -8.06 -13.78 3.85
C ASP A 254 -8.65 -12.44 4.35
N HIS A 255 -8.62 -12.15 5.65
CA HIS A 255 -9.07 -10.92 6.27
C HIS A 255 -7.91 -10.03 6.77
N GLY A 256 -6.69 -10.43 6.48
CA GLY A 256 -5.50 -9.72 6.93
C GLY A 256 -5.11 -9.99 8.39
N ARG A 257 -5.69 -11.01 9.06
CA ARG A 257 -5.29 -11.38 10.42
C ARG A 257 -3.94 -12.06 10.40
N THR A 258 -3.08 -11.66 11.34
CA THR A 258 -1.79 -12.31 11.57
C THR A 258 -1.90 -13.43 12.62
N ASN A 259 -0.78 -14.05 12.97
CA ASN A 259 -0.69 -14.99 14.10
C ASN A 259 -0.80 -14.30 15.47
N VAL A 260 -0.76 -12.97 15.54
CA VAL A 260 -0.87 -12.19 16.77
C VAL A 260 -2.28 -11.61 16.88
N ASP A 261 -2.97 -11.92 17.97
CA ASP A 261 -4.35 -11.49 18.20
C ASP A 261 -4.46 -9.96 18.19
N GLY A 262 -5.48 -9.41 17.49
CA GLY A 262 -5.67 -7.97 17.33
C GLY A 262 -4.67 -7.27 16.37
N VAL A 263 -3.72 -8.01 15.76
CA VAL A 263 -2.79 -7.47 14.76
C VAL A 263 -3.14 -7.97 13.38
N TYR A 264 -3.32 -7.02 12.46
CA TYR A 264 -3.65 -7.24 11.06
C TYR A 264 -2.55 -6.65 10.17
N ALA A 265 -2.41 -7.17 8.95
CA ALA A 265 -1.57 -6.56 7.93
C ALA A 265 -2.25 -6.57 6.57
N VAL A 266 -2.01 -5.52 5.75
CA VAL A 266 -2.64 -5.34 4.44
C VAL A 266 -1.77 -4.56 3.47
N GLY A 267 -2.05 -4.75 2.19
CA GLY A 267 -1.36 -4.08 1.10
C GLY A 267 0.02 -4.68 0.83
N ASP A 268 0.85 -3.92 0.19
CA ASP A 268 2.12 -4.41 -0.39
C ASP A 268 3.10 -5.03 0.62
N VAL A 269 2.83 -5.01 1.91
CA VAL A 269 3.60 -5.72 2.96
C VAL A 269 3.16 -7.18 3.12
N THR A 270 2.05 -7.57 2.48
CA THR A 270 1.47 -8.92 2.49
C THR A 270 1.58 -9.58 1.11
N PRO A 271 1.44 -10.91 1.00
CA PRO A 271 1.53 -11.59 -0.30
C PRO A 271 0.47 -11.11 -1.29
N GLY A 272 0.86 -10.88 -2.53
CA GLY A 272 -0.09 -10.51 -3.58
C GLY A 272 0.53 -9.75 -4.74
N HIS A 273 -0.32 -9.17 -5.56
CA HIS A 273 0.10 -8.26 -6.62
C HIS A 273 0.08 -6.82 -6.09
N ASN A 274 1.23 -6.16 -6.12
CA ASN A 274 1.45 -4.79 -5.64
C ASN A 274 0.77 -3.76 -6.54
N GLN A 275 -0.56 -3.74 -6.50
CA GLN A 275 -1.43 -2.87 -7.29
C GLN A 275 -2.41 -2.11 -6.38
N ILE A 276 -2.67 -0.83 -6.66
CA ILE A 276 -3.62 -0.02 -5.88
C ILE A 276 -4.98 -0.71 -5.71
N PRO A 277 -5.62 -1.25 -6.77
CA PRO A 277 -6.91 -1.92 -6.62
C PRO A 277 -6.85 -3.17 -5.72
N THR A 278 -5.76 -3.93 -5.77
CA THR A 278 -5.53 -5.08 -4.88
C THR A 278 -5.40 -4.62 -3.43
N ALA A 279 -4.52 -3.66 -3.18
CA ALA A 279 -4.30 -3.07 -1.85
C ALA A 279 -5.59 -2.49 -1.24
N MET A 280 -6.40 -1.80 -2.04
CA MET A 280 -7.72 -1.32 -1.60
C MET A 280 -8.68 -2.47 -1.28
N GLY A 281 -8.67 -3.53 -2.09
CA GLY A 281 -9.48 -4.73 -1.84
C GLY A 281 -9.10 -5.44 -0.54
N GLU A 282 -7.82 -5.54 -0.25
CA GLU A 282 -7.29 -6.08 1.01
C GLU A 282 -7.66 -5.19 2.20
N GLY A 283 -7.48 -3.88 2.08
CA GLY A 283 -7.93 -2.92 3.09
C GLY A 283 -9.42 -3.03 3.41
N ALA A 284 -10.26 -3.20 2.39
CA ALA A 284 -11.70 -3.39 2.58
C ALA A 284 -12.01 -4.71 3.34
N ARG A 285 -11.37 -5.82 2.97
CA ARG A 285 -11.53 -7.12 3.66
C ARG A 285 -11.06 -7.04 5.11
N CYS A 286 -9.94 -6.38 5.35
CA CYS A 286 -9.39 -6.17 6.68
C CYS A 286 -10.33 -5.33 7.55
N GLY A 287 -10.84 -4.21 7.05
CA GLY A 287 -11.80 -3.38 7.78
C GLY A 287 -13.08 -4.13 8.14
N ILE A 288 -13.56 -5.02 7.25
CA ILE A 288 -14.68 -5.92 7.54
C ILE A 288 -14.28 -6.97 8.59
N GLY A 289 -13.08 -7.53 8.50
CA GLY A 289 -12.54 -8.49 9.48
C GLY A 289 -12.47 -7.88 10.88
N ASN A 290 -11.89 -6.68 11.00
CA ASN A 290 -11.87 -5.93 12.27
C ASN A 290 -13.28 -5.73 12.84
N HIS A 291 -14.25 -5.36 11.98
CA HIS A 291 -15.62 -5.21 12.43
C HIS A 291 -16.22 -6.53 12.96
N TYR A 292 -15.92 -7.66 12.33
CA TYR A 292 -16.41 -8.95 12.83
C TYR A 292 -15.83 -9.32 14.19
N ASP A 293 -14.59 -8.93 14.46
CA ASP A 293 -13.90 -9.26 15.70
C ASP A 293 -14.25 -8.30 16.85
N LEU A 294 -14.55 -7.03 16.54
CA LEU A 294 -14.86 -5.98 17.52
C LEU A 294 -16.37 -5.78 17.77
N ARG A 295 -17.23 -6.25 16.88
CA ARG A 295 -18.68 -5.99 17.02
C ARG A 295 -19.28 -6.71 18.24
N ALA A 296 -20.16 -6.01 18.94
CA ALA A 296 -20.88 -6.56 20.08
C ALA A 296 -22.03 -7.52 19.69
N PHE A 297 -22.42 -7.54 18.40
CA PHE A 297 -23.60 -8.30 17.93
C PHE A 297 -23.35 -9.01 16.59
N PRO A 298 -23.97 -10.19 16.37
CA PRO A 298 -24.82 -10.90 17.33
C PRO A 298 -23.99 -11.46 18.48
N ARG A 299 -24.53 -11.52 19.70
CA ARG A 299 -23.95 -12.34 20.76
C ARG A 299 -24.06 -13.82 20.41
N SER A 300 -23.03 -14.58 20.73
CA SER A 300 -23.03 -16.03 20.57
C SER A 300 -24.05 -16.69 21.51
N ALA A 301 -24.39 -17.95 21.25
CA ALA A 301 -25.27 -18.71 22.12
C ALA A 301 -24.68 -18.88 23.54
N GLU A 302 -23.34 -18.99 23.64
CA GLU A 302 -22.62 -19.12 24.90
C GLU A 302 -22.67 -17.81 25.71
N GLU A 303 -22.44 -16.67 25.08
CA GLU A 303 -22.60 -15.36 25.73
C GLU A 303 -24.03 -15.08 26.19
N ILE A 304 -25.03 -15.50 25.41
CA ILE A 304 -26.45 -15.37 25.82
C ILE A 304 -26.75 -16.28 27.01
N GLU A 305 -26.17 -17.48 27.09
CA GLU A 305 -26.33 -18.38 28.22
C GLU A 305 -25.70 -17.82 29.52
N GLU A 306 -24.54 -17.16 29.39
CA GLU A 306 -23.81 -16.56 30.50
C GLU A 306 -24.38 -15.22 30.96
N GLN A 307 -24.71 -14.33 30.03
CA GLN A 307 -25.09 -12.93 30.27
C GLN A 307 -26.60 -12.68 30.21
N GLY A 308 -27.37 -13.64 29.70
CA GLY A 308 -28.80 -13.52 29.47
C GLY A 308 -29.15 -12.93 28.08
N PRO A 309 -30.48 -12.82 27.82
CA PRO A 309 -30.95 -12.27 26.53
C PRO A 309 -30.55 -10.82 26.34
N VAL A 310 -30.23 -10.46 25.10
CA VAL A 310 -29.92 -9.07 24.72
C VAL A 310 -31.13 -8.16 24.96
N THR A 311 -30.88 -7.02 25.61
CA THR A 311 -31.89 -5.99 25.88
C THR A 311 -31.52 -4.67 25.20
N GLU A 312 -32.41 -3.68 25.18
CA GLU A 312 -32.11 -2.34 24.64
C GLU A 312 -30.96 -1.64 25.38
N ALA A 313 -30.72 -1.99 26.65
CA ALA A 313 -29.64 -1.43 27.45
C ALA A 313 -28.24 -1.97 27.03
N ASP A 314 -28.22 -3.11 26.38
CA ASP A 314 -26.99 -3.74 25.89
C ASP A 314 -26.55 -3.18 24.53
N VAL A 315 -27.45 -2.48 23.80
CA VAL A 315 -27.14 -1.92 22.48
C VAL A 315 -26.27 -0.71 22.64
N PRO A 316 -25.05 -0.70 22.03
CA PRO A 316 -24.14 0.43 22.13
C PRO A 316 -24.74 1.69 21.51
N GLY A 317 -24.43 2.83 22.09
CA GLY A 317 -24.80 4.14 21.53
C GLY A 317 -24.16 4.35 20.16
N ILE A 318 -24.88 4.98 19.25
CA ILE A 318 -24.33 5.39 17.95
C ILE A 318 -23.57 6.71 18.16
N SER A 319 -22.34 6.82 17.62
CA SER A 319 -21.59 8.06 17.70
C SER A 319 -22.33 9.19 16.98
N GLU A 320 -22.28 10.41 17.54
CA GLU A 320 -22.90 11.59 16.94
C GLU A 320 -22.37 11.86 15.52
N GLU A 321 -21.11 11.54 15.30
CA GLU A 321 -20.44 11.72 14.03
C GLU A 321 -20.95 10.75 12.97
N LEU A 322 -21.07 9.47 13.30
CA LEU A 322 -21.68 8.47 12.43
C LEU A 322 -23.14 8.83 12.12
N LEU A 323 -23.88 9.35 13.13
CA LEU A 323 -25.24 9.81 12.94
C LEU A 323 -25.33 11.02 12.00
N ARG A 324 -24.43 12.01 12.14
CA ARG A 324 -24.34 13.15 11.21
C ARG A 324 -24.07 12.70 9.76
N HIS A 325 -23.15 11.75 9.58
CA HIS A 325 -22.89 11.17 8.27
C HIS A 325 -24.09 10.43 7.70
N ALA A 326 -24.74 9.63 8.54
CA ALA A 326 -25.94 8.93 8.12
C ALA A 326 -27.05 9.86 7.70
N VAL A 327 -27.18 11.02 8.33
CA VAL A 327 -28.16 12.08 7.95
C VAL A 327 -27.74 12.81 6.70
N ALA A 328 -26.48 13.15 6.53
CA ALA A 328 -25.96 13.85 5.36
C ALA A 328 -26.03 12.98 4.08
N HIS A 329 -25.97 11.67 4.22
CA HIS A 329 -26.03 10.70 3.09
C HIS A 329 -27.42 10.40 2.56
N GLU A 330 -28.33 11.23 2.63
CA GLU A 330 -29.65 10.89 2.75
C GLU A 330 -30.54 11.16 1.57
N GLY A 331 -30.42 10.36 0.59
CA GLY A 331 -31.62 9.94 -0.12
C GLY A 331 -32.66 9.22 0.77
N HIS A 332 -32.41 9.01 2.07
CA HIS A 332 -33.20 8.15 2.94
C HIS A 332 -33.80 8.86 4.13
N ALA A 333 -33.45 10.09 4.37
CA ALA A 333 -33.82 10.77 5.57
C ALA A 333 -35.09 11.54 5.48
N GLY A 334 -36.12 10.91 5.28
CA GLY A 334 -37.38 11.43 5.82
C GLY A 334 -37.54 10.93 7.26
N GLY A 335 -37.79 11.79 8.22
CA GLY A 335 -38.33 11.36 9.50
C GLY A 335 -37.37 11.36 10.70
N ALA A 336 -37.53 10.41 11.60
CA ALA A 336 -36.97 10.37 12.97
C ALA A 336 -35.46 10.62 13.16
N ARG A 337 -34.64 10.56 12.11
CA ARG A 337 -33.21 10.87 12.20
C ARG A 337 -32.95 12.36 12.29
N ASN A 338 -33.63 13.17 11.47
CA ASN A 338 -33.49 14.62 11.50
C ASN A 338 -33.91 15.22 12.84
N ASP A 339 -34.92 14.62 13.46
CA ASP A 339 -35.37 15.06 14.79
C ASP A 339 -34.35 14.76 15.90
N ARG A 340 -33.56 13.68 15.78
CA ARG A 340 -32.51 13.35 16.75
C ARG A 340 -31.27 14.23 16.65
N VAL A 341 -30.90 14.69 15.44
CA VAL A 341 -29.77 15.60 15.24
C VAL A 341 -30.13 17.03 15.62
N ALA A 342 -31.38 17.44 15.40
CA ALA A 342 -31.85 18.80 15.75
C ALA A 342 -31.99 19.02 17.26
N THR A 343 -32.06 17.97 18.08
CA THR A 343 -32.19 18.08 19.54
C THR A 343 -30.85 18.06 20.29
N GLY A 344 -29.73 17.98 19.59
CA GLY A 344 -28.38 18.02 20.16
C GLY A 344 -27.77 19.44 20.31
N ASP A 345 -28.50 20.49 19.93
CA ASP A 345 -28.10 21.89 20.14
C ASP A 345 -28.96 22.52 21.27
N ASP A 346 -28.55 22.28 22.53
CA ASP A 346 -28.86 23.10 23.68
C ASP A 346 -27.73 23.03 24.72
#